data_c70809134240bad976ba0cffaf189dcb
#
_entry.id   c70809134240bad976ba0cffaf189dcb
#
_cell.length_a   1.000
_cell.length_b   1.000
_cell.length_c   1.000
_cell.angle_alpha   90.00
_cell.angle_beta   90.00
_cell.angle_gamma   90.00
#
_symmetry.space_group_name_H-M   'P 1'
#
loop_
_entity.id
_entity.type
_entity.pdbx_description
1 polymer ?
#
loop_
_entity_poly.entity_id
_entity_poly.type
_entity_poly.pdbx_seq_one_letter_code
_entity_poly.pdbx_strand_id
1 'polypeptide(L)'
;MLVYRRDAGHLAPWQRSILTLLRLASLAVALFFLSQAMLSVERTGLPYLLVLVDTSASMGTLDRYAKSDEAELARRLAEENRLGPPTRLAQAQGLLLADNARLLRDLAQNHKLRLHSVAESDAVIGPNTVLTGEDIEKLTGPLRELVPAGRESRLGEGLRNSLNALRGSAPTAVILLSEGITTDGEPLATAARFARQNSVPVFPVILGSTDPLLDLELHGVLADDTAFLGEPLAFTFNLTGQGCAGRSVVVTIKNQETGENLATREARVAEDGRPQKLELSFTPSQVGELTVVLEVSELPDEVNTGNNREVRRISVRDEKLKVLLVDLTPRWEFRQLKDLLGREKTVELKTVLADADPEFTSEDRTALRQFPVTREDLFAYDVCILGDIPAGALTLSVQDNLRQFVSERGRGLLFIAGPRHNPETFRNTPLESLLPVDLAGVRKPAPQENLQREFKPALTAEARQGSALFRFGEGEAESQQIWDFLPGFYWSTDVANVKPGAITYMTHPQRIVDGHPVPLIVTQRFGNGKTMYQGVDELWRWRYRLGDTYYGRYWVQLLRYLSRSTTAAAE
;
A
#
# COMPACT_ATOMS: atom_id res chain seq x y z
N MET A 1 12.04 -85.53 -17.81
CA MET A 1 12.05 -86.96 -17.97
C MET A 1 13.45 -87.48 -18.36
N LEU A 2 14.19 -86.94 -19.28
CA LEU A 2 15.51 -87.36 -19.71
C LEU A 2 16.55 -87.35 -18.57
N VAL A 3 16.60 -86.38 -17.65
CA VAL A 3 17.55 -86.29 -16.52
C VAL A 3 17.31 -87.41 -15.53
N TYR A 4 16.06 -87.77 -15.21
CA TYR A 4 15.79 -88.92 -14.30
C TYR A 4 15.99 -90.29 -14.87
N ARG A 5 16.14 -90.46 -16.19
CA ARG A 5 16.54 -91.72 -16.82
C ARG A 5 17.98 -92.04 -16.57
N ARG A 6 18.80 -91.05 -16.33
CA ARG A 6 20.24 -91.23 -16.16
C ARG A 6 20.67 -91.34 -14.69
N ASP A 7 20.05 -90.63 -13.76
CA ASP A 7 20.50 -90.52 -12.37
C ASP A 7 19.67 -91.41 -11.38
N ALA A 8 18.50 -91.90 -11.76
CA ALA A 8 17.58 -92.58 -10.86
C ALA A 8 17.26 -94.03 -11.35
N GLY A 9 18.28 -94.79 -11.79
CA GLY A 9 18.12 -96.15 -12.27
C GLY A 9 17.47 -97.16 -11.30
N HIS A 10 17.43 -96.85 -10.02
CA HIS A 10 16.90 -97.70 -8.95
C HIS A 10 15.45 -97.43 -8.55
N LEU A 11 14.79 -96.44 -9.13
CA LEU A 11 13.40 -96.07 -8.79
C LEU A 11 12.40 -96.70 -9.78
N ALA A 12 11.29 -97.16 -9.22
CA ALA A 12 10.18 -97.68 -10.04
C ALA A 12 9.60 -96.61 -10.95
N PRO A 13 9.09 -96.95 -12.15
CA PRO A 13 8.60 -96.00 -13.13
C PRO A 13 7.53 -95.02 -12.58
N TRP A 14 6.67 -95.49 -11.68
CA TRP A 14 5.66 -94.63 -11.03
C TRP A 14 6.31 -93.63 -10.06
N GLN A 15 7.36 -93.99 -9.36
CA GLN A 15 8.07 -93.05 -8.49
C GLN A 15 8.79 -91.97 -9.28
N ARG A 16 9.35 -92.24 -10.46
CA ARG A 16 9.93 -91.26 -11.36
C ARG A 16 8.89 -90.29 -11.88
N SER A 17 7.65 -90.73 -12.19
CA SER A 17 6.56 -89.91 -12.61
C SER A 17 6.10 -88.92 -11.51
N ILE A 18 5.98 -89.41 -10.27
CA ILE A 18 5.64 -88.56 -9.11
C ILE A 18 6.71 -87.49 -8.88
N LEU A 19 8.01 -87.87 -8.89
CA LEU A 19 9.10 -86.86 -8.71
C LEU A 19 9.17 -85.87 -9.83
N THR A 20 8.87 -86.24 -11.07
CA THR A 20 8.78 -85.34 -12.20
C THR A 20 7.62 -84.35 -12.05
N LEU A 21 6.45 -84.86 -11.61
CA LEU A 21 5.26 -84.08 -11.36
C LEU A 21 5.48 -83.11 -10.20
N LEU A 22 6.13 -83.51 -9.13
CA LEU A 22 6.49 -82.68 -7.99
C LEU A 22 7.43 -81.55 -8.36
N ARG A 23 8.43 -81.87 -9.24
CA ARG A 23 9.36 -80.84 -9.75
C ARG A 23 8.68 -79.84 -10.71
N LEU A 24 7.80 -80.30 -11.55
CA LEU A 24 6.98 -79.45 -12.38
C LEU A 24 6.07 -78.55 -11.55
N ALA A 25 5.45 -79.08 -10.50
CA ALA A 25 4.63 -78.36 -9.58
C ALA A 25 5.45 -77.28 -8.82
N SER A 26 6.66 -77.64 -8.33
CA SER A 26 7.52 -76.64 -7.68
C SER A 26 8.01 -75.58 -8.63
N LEU A 27 8.28 -75.90 -9.90
CA LEU A 27 8.65 -74.92 -10.92
C LEU A 27 7.47 -74.00 -11.28
N ALA A 28 6.26 -74.54 -11.37
CA ALA A 28 5.02 -73.80 -11.60
C ALA A 28 4.74 -72.80 -10.43
N VAL A 29 4.94 -73.27 -9.18
CA VAL A 29 4.81 -72.40 -8.00
C VAL A 29 5.88 -71.32 -8.01
N ALA A 30 7.14 -71.66 -8.34
CA ALA A 30 8.21 -70.68 -8.46
C ALA A 30 7.92 -69.64 -9.57
N LEU A 31 7.42 -70.09 -10.73
CA LEU A 31 6.98 -69.18 -11.81
C LEU A 31 5.79 -68.31 -11.42
N PHE A 32 4.86 -68.86 -10.65
CA PHE A 32 3.74 -68.10 -10.11
C PHE A 32 4.21 -67.01 -9.16
N PHE A 33 5.15 -67.29 -8.26
CA PHE A 33 5.75 -66.23 -7.40
C PHE A 33 6.61 -65.24 -8.18
N LEU A 34 7.34 -65.69 -9.19
CA LEU A 34 8.14 -64.83 -10.07
C LEU A 34 7.24 -63.93 -10.96
N SER A 35 6.02 -64.36 -11.29
CA SER A 35 5.09 -63.53 -12.08
C SER A 35 4.57 -62.35 -11.33
N GLN A 36 4.82 -62.21 -10.00
CA GLN A 36 4.30 -61.12 -9.16
C GLN A 36 2.81 -60.83 -9.43
N ALA A 37 2.01 -61.87 -9.63
CA ALA A 37 0.62 -61.74 -9.90
C ALA A 37 -0.07 -60.98 -8.75
N MET A 38 -0.35 -59.68 -8.98
CA MET A 38 -1.02 -58.78 -8.06
C MET A 38 -2.53 -58.92 -8.31
N LEU A 39 -3.24 -59.52 -7.40
CA LEU A 39 -4.70 -59.52 -7.47
C LEU A 39 -5.19 -58.13 -7.06
N SER A 40 -5.40 -57.25 -8.02
CA SER A 40 -6.09 -55.96 -7.77
C SER A 40 -7.57 -56.21 -7.67
N VAL A 41 -8.10 -56.18 -6.46
CA VAL A 41 -9.56 -56.18 -6.24
C VAL A 41 -10.00 -54.72 -6.35
N GLU A 42 -10.43 -54.27 -7.53
CA GLU A 42 -11.15 -53.03 -7.66
C GLU A 42 -12.47 -53.15 -6.90
N ARG A 43 -12.54 -52.47 -5.75
CA ARG A 43 -13.82 -52.25 -5.09
C ARG A 43 -14.60 -51.27 -5.98
N THR A 44 -15.53 -51.78 -6.77
CA THR A 44 -16.50 -51.01 -7.55
C THR A 44 -17.51 -50.32 -6.62
N GLY A 45 -17.04 -49.42 -5.77
CA GLY A 45 -17.92 -48.48 -5.09
C GLY A 45 -18.15 -47.26 -5.99
N LEU A 46 -19.33 -46.66 -5.95
CA LEU A 46 -19.61 -45.42 -6.67
C LEU A 46 -18.51 -44.40 -6.40
N PRO A 47 -17.97 -43.73 -7.43
CA PRO A 47 -16.92 -42.72 -7.28
C PRO A 47 -17.47 -41.48 -6.57
N TYR A 48 -16.58 -40.70 -5.93
CA TYR A 48 -16.94 -39.47 -5.22
C TYR A 48 -17.06 -38.29 -6.17
N LEU A 49 -18.08 -37.45 -5.97
CA LEU A 49 -18.23 -36.15 -6.58
C LEU A 49 -18.28 -35.09 -5.47
N LEU A 50 -17.39 -34.11 -5.56
CA LEU A 50 -17.31 -33.03 -4.60
C LEU A 50 -18.02 -31.79 -5.17
N VAL A 51 -18.92 -31.20 -4.40
CA VAL A 51 -19.58 -29.92 -4.73
C VAL A 51 -19.12 -28.87 -3.71
N LEU A 52 -18.47 -27.84 -4.17
CA LEU A 52 -18.02 -26.71 -3.38
C LEU A 52 -18.92 -25.50 -3.65
N VAL A 53 -19.47 -24.93 -2.62
CA VAL A 53 -20.32 -23.72 -2.69
C VAL A 53 -19.59 -22.59 -1.98
N ASP A 54 -19.30 -21.54 -2.70
CA ASP A 54 -18.76 -20.31 -2.14
C ASP A 54 -19.82 -19.62 -1.29
N THR A 55 -19.47 -19.31 -0.05
CA THR A 55 -20.34 -18.62 0.91
C THR A 55 -19.69 -17.34 1.43
N SER A 56 -18.68 -16.80 0.74
CA SER A 56 -18.07 -15.52 1.08
C SER A 56 -19.08 -14.36 1.02
N ALA A 57 -18.75 -13.22 1.63
CA ALA A 57 -19.63 -12.05 1.67
C ALA A 57 -20.01 -11.54 0.27
N SER A 58 -19.13 -11.66 -0.72
CA SER A 58 -19.37 -11.28 -2.12
C SER A 58 -20.50 -12.10 -2.78
N MET A 59 -20.76 -13.30 -2.29
CA MET A 59 -21.91 -14.12 -2.74
C MET A 59 -23.26 -13.57 -2.28
N GLY A 60 -23.27 -12.60 -1.35
CA GLY A 60 -24.46 -11.84 -0.97
C GLY A 60 -24.83 -10.71 -1.92
N THR A 61 -24.02 -10.43 -2.94
CA THR A 61 -24.22 -9.34 -3.90
C THR A 61 -25.43 -9.62 -4.79
N LEU A 62 -26.21 -8.57 -5.04
CA LEU A 62 -27.27 -8.52 -6.04
C LEU A 62 -26.70 -8.01 -7.35
N ASP A 63 -26.50 -8.90 -8.30
CA ASP A 63 -25.99 -8.51 -9.61
C ASP A 63 -27.06 -7.88 -10.49
N ARG A 64 -26.62 -7.03 -11.41
CA ARG A 64 -27.42 -6.52 -12.51
C ARG A 64 -27.10 -7.30 -13.77
N TYR A 65 -28.11 -7.53 -14.56
CA TYR A 65 -28.00 -8.24 -15.82
C TYR A 65 -28.49 -7.33 -16.95
N ALA A 66 -27.65 -7.07 -17.95
CA ALA A 66 -28.04 -6.32 -19.13
C ALA A 66 -29.08 -7.07 -19.97
N LYS A 67 -29.05 -8.42 -19.92
CA LYS A 67 -30.03 -9.27 -20.60
C LYS A 67 -31.16 -9.63 -19.66
N SER A 68 -32.38 -9.37 -20.15
CA SER A 68 -33.62 -9.69 -19.41
C SER A 68 -33.74 -11.16 -19.04
N ASP A 69 -33.31 -12.05 -19.93
CA ASP A 69 -33.45 -13.50 -19.75
C ASP A 69 -32.59 -14.03 -18.61
N GLU A 70 -31.37 -13.46 -18.45
CA GLU A 70 -30.47 -13.80 -17.34
C GLU A 70 -31.01 -13.27 -16.01
N ALA A 71 -31.53 -12.05 -15.99
CA ALA A 71 -32.19 -11.46 -14.83
C ALA A 71 -33.41 -12.26 -14.40
N GLU A 72 -34.23 -12.71 -15.36
CA GLU A 72 -35.41 -13.50 -15.08
C GLU A 72 -35.05 -14.89 -14.57
N LEU A 73 -34.02 -15.53 -15.11
CA LEU A 73 -33.52 -16.83 -14.63
C LEU A 73 -33.02 -16.70 -13.17
N ALA A 74 -32.21 -15.70 -12.85
CA ALA A 74 -31.72 -15.48 -11.49
C ALA A 74 -32.88 -15.29 -10.50
N ARG A 75 -33.86 -14.46 -10.86
CA ARG A 75 -35.05 -14.23 -10.04
C ARG A 75 -35.86 -15.50 -9.86
N ARG A 76 -36.13 -16.26 -10.94
CA ARG A 76 -36.92 -17.49 -10.90
C ARG A 76 -36.27 -18.55 -10.00
N LEU A 77 -34.95 -18.76 -10.10
CA LEU A 77 -34.20 -19.68 -9.23
C LEU A 77 -34.37 -19.35 -7.74
N ALA A 78 -34.36 -18.06 -7.40
CA ALA A 78 -34.54 -17.62 -6.02
C ALA A 78 -36.00 -17.76 -5.54
N GLU A 79 -36.98 -17.33 -6.33
CA GLU A 79 -38.39 -17.32 -5.98
C GLU A 79 -38.97 -18.74 -5.84
N GLU A 80 -38.71 -19.63 -6.81
CA GLU A 80 -39.20 -21.02 -6.79
C GLU A 80 -38.70 -21.78 -5.56
N ASN A 81 -37.49 -21.45 -5.06
CA ASN A 81 -36.91 -22.10 -3.91
C ASN A 81 -37.09 -21.33 -2.59
N ARG A 82 -37.79 -20.18 -2.58
CA ARG A 82 -38.06 -19.32 -1.41
C ARG A 82 -36.76 -18.83 -0.72
N LEU A 83 -35.78 -18.40 -1.51
CA LEU A 83 -34.45 -18.03 -1.03
C LEU A 83 -34.27 -16.51 -0.79
N GLY A 84 -35.35 -15.73 -0.95
CA GLY A 84 -35.30 -14.27 -0.81
C GLY A 84 -34.77 -13.56 -2.06
N PRO A 85 -33.99 -12.48 -1.92
CA PRO A 85 -33.44 -11.74 -3.06
C PRO A 85 -32.50 -12.61 -3.91
N PRO A 86 -32.42 -12.39 -5.25
CA PRO A 86 -31.62 -13.21 -6.16
C PRO A 86 -30.11 -12.89 -6.08
N THR A 87 -29.54 -13.05 -4.89
CA THR A 87 -28.10 -12.94 -4.68
C THR A 87 -27.35 -14.07 -5.40
N ARG A 88 -26.04 -13.94 -5.56
CA ARG A 88 -25.19 -15.01 -6.14
C ARG A 88 -25.33 -16.31 -5.37
N LEU A 89 -25.36 -16.25 -4.02
CA LEU A 89 -25.58 -17.43 -3.20
C LEU A 89 -26.98 -18.01 -3.41
N ALA A 90 -28.03 -17.18 -3.51
CA ALA A 90 -29.38 -17.63 -3.81
C ALA A 90 -29.48 -18.33 -5.18
N GLN A 91 -28.70 -17.88 -6.16
CA GLN A 91 -28.60 -18.56 -7.46
C GLN A 91 -27.92 -19.93 -7.34
N ALA A 92 -26.82 -20.04 -6.56
CA ALA A 92 -26.18 -21.32 -6.28
C ALA A 92 -27.13 -22.29 -5.59
N GLN A 93 -27.80 -21.83 -4.53
CA GLN A 93 -28.79 -22.59 -3.79
C GLN A 93 -29.96 -23.00 -4.70
N GLY A 94 -30.48 -22.04 -5.50
CA GLY A 94 -31.56 -22.26 -6.43
C GLY A 94 -31.23 -23.31 -7.49
N LEU A 95 -30.02 -23.28 -8.05
CA LEU A 95 -29.56 -24.28 -9.02
C LEU A 95 -29.49 -25.69 -8.41
N LEU A 96 -28.99 -25.81 -7.18
CA LEU A 96 -28.86 -27.11 -6.49
C LEU A 96 -30.21 -27.64 -5.99
N LEU A 97 -31.15 -26.75 -5.67
CA LEU A 97 -32.48 -27.10 -5.13
C LEU A 97 -33.57 -27.18 -6.21
N ALA A 98 -33.31 -26.72 -7.44
CA ALA A 98 -34.27 -26.70 -8.53
C ALA A 98 -34.93 -28.08 -8.76
N ASP A 99 -36.22 -28.08 -9.09
CA ASP A 99 -37.00 -29.29 -9.37
C ASP A 99 -36.88 -30.37 -8.26
N ASN A 100 -36.95 -29.93 -7.01
CA ASN A 100 -36.78 -30.80 -5.84
C ASN A 100 -35.38 -31.46 -5.80
N ALA A 101 -34.31 -30.67 -6.02
CA ALA A 101 -32.90 -31.08 -6.08
C ALA A 101 -32.62 -32.16 -7.16
N ARG A 102 -33.25 -32.03 -8.32
CA ARG A 102 -33.10 -32.95 -9.43
C ARG A 102 -31.66 -33.15 -9.85
N LEU A 103 -30.88 -32.05 -9.99
CA LEU A 103 -29.47 -32.12 -10.33
C LEU A 103 -28.68 -33.01 -9.35
N LEU A 104 -28.88 -32.81 -8.06
CA LEU A 104 -28.19 -33.61 -7.03
C LEU A 104 -28.64 -35.07 -7.06
N ARG A 105 -29.93 -35.34 -7.31
CA ARG A 105 -30.43 -36.72 -7.45
C ARG A 105 -29.85 -37.43 -8.66
N ASP A 106 -29.81 -36.77 -9.81
CA ASP A 106 -29.23 -37.34 -11.03
C ASP A 106 -27.74 -37.66 -10.87
N LEU A 107 -26.98 -36.74 -10.23
CA LEU A 107 -25.56 -36.96 -9.91
C LEU A 107 -25.38 -38.10 -8.89
N ALA A 108 -26.28 -38.24 -7.91
CA ALA A 108 -26.21 -39.26 -6.87
C ALA A 108 -26.52 -40.68 -7.37
N GLN A 109 -27.12 -40.84 -8.55
CA GLN A 109 -27.32 -42.17 -9.16
C GLN A 109 -25.99 -42.86 -9.48
N ASN A 110 -24.99 -42.08 -9.91
CA ASN A 110 -23.70 -42.59 -10.40
C ASN A 110 -22.52 -42.21 -9.51
N HIS A 111 -22.70 -41.33 -8.51
CA HIS A 111 -21.65 -40.79 -7.67
C HIS A 111 -22.09 -40.74 -6.20
N LYS A 112 -21.11 -40.79 -5.33
CA LYS A 112 -21.25 -40.48 -3.91
C LYS A 112 -21.01 -38.99 -3.74
N LEU A 113 -22.00 -38.21 -3.30
CA LEU A 113 -21.90 -36.78 -3.19
C LEU A 113 -21.31 -36.35 -1.84
N ARG A 114 -20.46 -35.33 -1.89
CA ARG A 114 -20.06 -34.53 -0.74
C ARG A 114 -20.16 -33.05 -1.08
N LEU A 115 -20.80 -32.31 -0.18
CA LEU A 115 -20.99 -30.86 -0.33
C LEU A 115 -20.23 -30.13 0.75
N HIS A 116 -19.51 -29.08 0.35
CA HIS A 116 -18.77 -28.20 1.26
C HIS A 116 -19.09 -26.74 0.94
N SER A 117 -19.18 -25.91 1.98
CA SER A 117 -19.12 -24.47 1.86
C SER A 117 -17.66 -24.00 2.00
N VAL A 118 -17.30 -22.97 1.25
CA VAL A 118 -15.96 -22.37 1.28
C VAL A 118 -16.10 -20.86 1.44
N ALA A 119 -15.43 -20.31 2.45
CA ALA A 119 -15.27 -18.88 2.68
C ALA A 119 -13.90 -18.64 3.36
N GLU A 120 -13.87 -18.12 4.58
CA GLU A 120 -12.64 -18.05 5.41
C GLU A 120 -12.19 -19.45 5.87
N SER A 121 -13.13 -20.39 5.98
CA SER A 121 -12.89 -21.81 6.27
C SER A 121 -13.80 -22.68 5.44
N ASP A 122 -13.42 -23.94 5.27
CA ASP A 122 -14.26 -24.94 4.63
C ASP A 122 -15.07 -25.72 5.67
N ALA A 123 -16.34 -25.95 5.37
CA ALA A 123 -17.25 -26.72 6.22
C ALA A 123 -18.13 -27.68 5.39
N VAL A 124 -18.46 -28.82 5.97
CA VAL A 124 -19.37 -29.81 5.32
C VAL A 124 -20.79 -29.30 5.38
N ILE A 125 -21.47 -29.30 4.24
CA ILE A 125 -22.90 -28.99 4.16
C ILE A 125 -23.72 -30.29 4.38
N GLY A 126 -24.51 -30.33 5.44
CA GLY A 126 -25.34 -31.47 5.79
C GLY A 126 -24.60 -32.57 6.56
N PRO A 127 -25.05 -33.82 6.50
CA PRO A 127 -24.46 -34.92 7.25
C PRO A 127 -23.03 -35.22 6.80
N ASN A 128 -22.14 -35.45 7.75
CA ASN A 128 -20.72 -35.81 7.46
C ASN A 128 -20.59 -37.27 6.95
N THR A 129 -21.61 -37.79 6.28
CA THR A 129 -21.64 -39.09 5.67
C THR A 129 -21.73 -38.97 4.17
N VAL A 130 -21.36 -40.04 3.49
CA VAL A 130 -21.51 -40.14 2.03
C VAL A 130 -22.98 -40.22 1.68
N LEU A 131 -23.40 -39.33 0.79
CA LEU A 131 -24.80 -39.22 0.40
C LEU A 131 -25.05 -40.00 -0.89
N THR A 132 -26.10 -40.82 -0.86
CA THR A 132 -26.65 -41.53 -2.00
C THR A 132 -28.03 -40.94 -2.37
N GLY A 133 -28.66 -41.41 -3.44
CA GLY A 133 -29.90 -40.84 -3.95
C GLY A 133 -31.03 -40.68 -2.92
N GLU A 134 -31.13 -41.61 -1.95
CA GLU A 134 -32.16 -41.58 -0.88
C GLU A 134 -31.87 -40.50 0.19
N ASP A 135 -30.60 -40.06 0.32
CA ASP A 135 -30.19 -39.12 1.34
C ASP A 135 -30.27 -37.65 0.89
N ILE A 136 -30.58 -37.35 -0.37
CA ILE A 136 -30.58 -36.00 -0.93
C ILE A 136 -31.57 -35.07 -0.20
N GLU A 137 -32.68 -35.59 0.33
CA GLU A 137 -33.60 -34.78 1.12
C GLU A 137 -32.99 -34.20 2.38
N LYS A 138 -31.99 -34.86 2.97
CA LYS A 138 -31.25 -34.38 4.14
C LYS A 138 -30.36 -33.17 3.83
N LEU A 139 -30.07 -32.88 2.56
CA LEU A 139 -29.33 -31.72 2.11
C LEU A 139 -30.17 -30.47 1.89
N THR A 140 -31.45 -30.64 1.61
CA THR A 140 -32.30 -29.50 1.20
C THR A 140 -32.43 -28.43 2.28
N GLY A 141 -32.53 -28.84 3.57
CA GLY A 141 -32.54 -27.92 4.71
C GLY A 141 -31.22 -27.15 4.85
N PRO A 142 -30.08 -27.85 5.08
CA PRO A 142 -28.77 -27.23 5.20
C PRO A 142 -28.38 -26.32 4.01
N LEU A 143 -28.76 -26.69 2.78
CA LEU A 143 -28.54 -25.85 1.60
C LEU A 143 -29.31 -24.54 1.65
N ARG A 144 -30.58 -24.56 2.13
CA ARG A 144 -31.40 -23.35 2.28
C ARG A 144 -30.91 -22.43 3.38
N GLU A 145 -30.30 -23.00 4.41
CA GLU A 145 -29.79 -22.24 5.57
C GLU A 145 -28.44 -21.59 5.33
N LEU A 146 -27.78 -21.84 4.19
CA LEU A 146 -26.54 -21.17 3.85
C LEU A 146 -26.78 -19.66 3.73
N VAL A 147 -25.92 -18.89 4.41
CA VAL A 147 -25.91 -17.43 4.35
C VAL A 147 -24.53 -16.95 3.93
N PRO A 148 -24.44 -15.81 3.25
CA PRO A 148 -23.14 -15.21 2.96
C PRO A 148 -22.44 -14.89 4.29
N ALA A 149 -21.28 -15.49 4.53
CA ALA A 149 -20.49 -15.33 5.74
C ALA A 149 -19.01 -15.31 5.39
N GLY A 150 -18.22 -14.58 6.18
CA GLY A 150 -16.80 -14.46 5.94
C GLY A 150 -16.43 -13.27 5.06
N ARG A 151 -15.44 -12.53 5.51
CA ARG A 151 -14.93 -11.33 4.81
C ARG A 151 -14.00 -11.68 3.66
N GLU A 152 -13.43 -12.88 3.69
CA GLU A 152 -12.43 -13.36 2.75
C GLU A 152 -12.96 -14.58 1.98
N SER A 153 -12.55 -14.70 0.72
CA SER A 153 -12.81 -15.85 -0.13
C SER A 153 -11.50 -16.61 -0.36
N ARG A 154 -11.35 -17.77 0.31
CA ARG A 154 -10.17 -18.65 0.23
C ARG A 154 -10.43 -19.88 -0.64
N LEU A 155 -10.92 -19.67 -1.87
CA LEU A 155 -11.32 -20.74 -2.78
C LEU A 155 -10.23 -21.76 -3.07
N GLY A 156 -8.99 -21.31 -3.27
CA GLY A 156 -7.89 -22.21 -3.56
C GLY A 156 -7.56 -23.13 -2.38
N GLU A 157 -7.54 -22.58 -1.17
CA GLU A 157 -7.31 -23.35 0.05
C GLU A 157 -8.46 -24.33 0.31
N GLY A 158 -9.72 -23.90 0.18
CA GLY A 158 -10.89 -24.73 0.33
C GLY A 158 -10.91 -25.89 -0.67
N LEU A 159 -10.57 -25.65 -1.94
CA LEU A 159 -10.43 -26.70 -2.95
C LEU A 159 -9.35 -27.72 -2.55
N ARG A 160 -8.19 -27.26 -2.12
CA ARG A 160 -7.09 -28.13 -1.70
C ARG A 160 -7.45 -28.94 -0.46
N ASN A 161 -8.04 -28.33 0.55
CA ASN A 161 -8.43 -28.99 1.79
C ASN A 161 -9.48 -30.08 1.52
N SER A 162 -10.49 -29.75 0.72
CA SER A 162 -11.53 -30.69 0.34
C SER A 162 -10.99 -31.88 -0.45
N LEU A 163 -10.02 -31.69 -1.36
CA LEU A 163 -9.34 -32.77 -2.06
C LEU A 163 -8.47 -33.62 -1.10
N ASN A 164 -7.78 -32.99 -0.14
CA ASN A 164 -6.98 -33.68 0.85
C ASN A 164 -7.83 -34.52 1.83
N ALA A 165 -9.03 -34.04 2.19
CA ALA A 165 -9.94 -34.77 3.06
C ALA A 165 -10.42 -36.10 2.47
N LEU A 166 -10.33 -36.25 1.15
CA LEU A 166 -10.72 -37.47 0.41
C LEU A 166 -9.50 -38.37 0.07
N ARG A 167 -8.36 -38.20 0.74
CA ARG A 167 -7.15 -39.04 0.53
C ARG A 167 -7.49 -40.51 0.74
N GLY A 168 -7.24 -41.32 -0.29
CA GLY A 168 -7.60 -42.76 -0.33
C GLY A 168 -8.88 -43.08 -1.11
N SER A 169 -9.66 -42.06 -1.52
CA SER A 169 -10.81 -42.17 -2.39
C SER A 169 -10.89 -40.90 -3.23
N ALA A 170 -9.96 -40.73 -4.19
CA ALA A 170 -9.92 -39.53 -5.02
C ALA A 170 -11.28 -39.25 -5.67
N PRO A 171 -11.80 -38.01 -5.62
CA PRO A 171 -13.04 -37.67 -6.28
C PRO A 171 -12.86 -37.78 -7.79
N THR A 172 -13.95 -38.19 -8.48
CA THR A 172 -13.97 -38.23 -9.94
C THR A 172 -13.97 -36.86 -10.54
N ALA A 173 -14.60 -35.90 -9.85
CA ALA A 173 -14.66 -34.49 -10.26
C ALA A 173 -15.02 -33.60 -9.07
N VAL A 174 -14.78 -32.29 -9.28
CA VAL A 174 -15.21 -31.20 -8.38
C VAL A 174 -16.09 -30.26 -9.18
N ILE A 175 -17.27 -29.91 -8.63
CA ILE A 175 -18.09 -28.80 -9.10
C ILE A 175 -17.88 -27.65 -8.13
N LEU A 176 -17.48 -26.48 -8.64
CA LEU A 176 -17.23 -25.28 -7.83
C LEU A 176 -18.21 -24.19 -8.23
N LEU A 177 -19.11 -23.82 -7.32
CA LEU A 177 -20.07 -22.72 -7.51
C LEU A 177 -19.55 -21.46 -6.81
N SER A 178 -19.13 -20.45 -7.59
CA SER A 178 -18.51 -19.20 -7.10
C SER A 178 -18.55 -18.14 -8.19
N GLU A 179 -18.32 -16.88 -7.81
CA GLU A 179 -18.01 -15.82 -8.77
C GLU A 179 -16.54 -15.89 -9.29
N GLY A 180 -15.69 -16.73 -8.66
CA GLY A 180 -14.35 -17.01 -9.12
C GLY A 180 -13.26 -16.07 -8.56
N ILE A 181 -13.59 -15.18 -7.62
CA ILE A 181 -12.64 -14.25 -7.01
C ILE A 181 -12.08 -14.84 -5.71
N THR A 182 -10.77 -14.97 -5.62
CA THR A 182 -10.05 -15.33 -4.38
C THR A 182 -9.42 -14.07 -3.80
N THR A 183 -9.82 -13.71 -2.57
CA THR A 183 -9.32 -12.47 -1.92
C THR A 183 -8.15 -12.73 -0.98
N ASP A 184 -8.03 -13.96 -0.45
CA ASP A 184 -6.94 -14.36 0.44
C ASP A 184 -6.62 -15.85 0.29
N GLY A 185 -5.50 -16.28 0.88
CA GLY A 185 -5.07 -17.67 0.87
C GLY A 185 -4.39 -18.11 -0.44
N GLU A 186 -4.43 -19.41 -0.72
CA GLU A 186 -3.80 -19.98 -1.91
C GLU A 186 -4.53 -19.53 -3.20
N PRO A 187 -3.79 -19.06 -4.23
CA PRO A 187 -4.41 -18.74 -5.53
C PRO A 187 -5.13 -19.96 -6.14
N LEU A 188 -6.35 -19.75 -6.65
CA LEU A 188 -7.17 -20.80 -7.25
C LEU A 188 -6.44 -21.56 -8.39
N ALA A 189 -5.61 -20.83 -9.18
CA ALA A 189 -4.79 -21.43 -10.23
C ALA A 189 -3.76 -22.46 -9.69
N THR A 190 -3.27 -22.27 -8.46
CA THR A 190 -2.34 -23.23 -7.82
C THR A 190 -3.07 -24.46 -7.32
N ALA A 191 -4.23 -24.28 -6.70
CA ALA A 191 -5.09 -25.39 -6.29
C ALA A 191 -5.63 -26.19 -7.50
N ALA A 192 -5.94 -25.53 -8.62
CA ALA A 192 -6.34 -26.19 -9.87
C ALA A 192 -5.20 -27.04 -10.45
N ARG A 193 -3.95 -26.58 -10.36
CA ARG A 193 -2.78 -27.41 -10.73
C ARG A 193 -2.63 -28.64 -9.84
N PHE A 194 -2.88 -28.49 -8.55
CA PHE A 194 -2.88 -29.63 -7.62
C PHE A 194 -4.00 -30.64 -7.96
N ALA A 195 -5.22 -30.17 -8.26
CA ALA A 195 -6.32 -31.03 -8.73
C ALA A 195 -5.93 -31.78 -10.01
N ARG A 196 -5.30 -31.11 -10.98
CA ARG A 196 -4.81 -31.71 -12.23
C ARG A 196 -3.73 -32.78 -11.98
N GLN A 197 -2.80 -32.54 -11.05
CA GLN A 197 -1.76 -33.53 -10.66
C GLN A 197 -2.38 -34.79 -10.08
N ASN A 198 -3.54 -34.67 -9.42
CA ASN A 198 -4.29 -35.82 -8.89
C ASN A 198 -5.33 -36.37 -9.89
N SER A 199 -5.31 -35.92 -11.15
CA SER A 199 -6.24 -36.33 -12.21
C SER A 199 -7.72 -36.03 -11.89
N VAL A 200 -7.98 -34.97 -11.10
CA VAL A 200 -9.34 -34.56 -10.72
C VAL A 200 -9.73 -33.33 -11.54
N PRO A 201 -10.69 -33.43 -12.47
CA PRO A 201 -11.23 -32.27 -13.18
C PRO A 201 -12.05 -31.39 -12.25
N VAL A 202 -11.92 -30.08 -12.44
CA VAL A 202 -12.72 -29.06 -11.72
C VAL A 202 -13.63 -28.37 -12.73
N PHE A 203 -14.92 -28.37 -12.45
CA PHE A 203 -15.97 -27.73 -13.24
C PHE A 203 -16.46 -26.48 -12.52
N PRO A 204 -15.98 -25.29 -12.88
CA PRO A 204 -16.50 -24.06 -12.30
C PRO A 204 -17.87 -23.72 -12.86
N VAL A 205 -18.80 -23.43 -11.97
CA VAL A 205 -20.10 -22.83 -12.27
C VAL A 205 -20.01 -21.37 -11.82
N ILE A 206 -19.83 -20.50 -12.79
CA ILE A 206 -19.68 -19.07 -12.51
C ILE A 206 -21.04 -18.47 -12.22
N LEU A 207 -21.13 -17.78 -11.09
CA LEU A 207 -22.33 -17.11 -10.60
C LEU A 207 -22.15 -15.60 -10.64
N GLY A 208 -23.23 -14.90 -10.91
CA GLY A 208 -23.20 -13.45 -11.05
C GLY A 208 -23.24 -12.97 -12.48
N SER A 209 -23.20 -11.66 -12.66
CA SER A 209 -23.19 -11.01 -13.97
C SER A 209 -21.77 -10.70 -14.42
N THR A 210 -21.52 -10.75 -15.73
CA THR A 210 -20.32 -10.22 -16.36
C THR A 210 -20.41 -8.71 -16.65
N ASP A 211 -21.60 -8.13 -16.45
CA ASP A 211 -21.78 -6.70 -16.64
C ASP A 211 -21.10 -5.94 -15.50
N PRO A 212 -20.41 -4.82 -15.79
CA PRO A 212 -19.76 -4.05 -14.76
C PRO A 212 -20.78 -3.55 -13.74
N LEU A 213 -20.54 -3.88 -12.46
CA LEU A 213 -21.32 -3.34 -11.35
C LEU A 213 -21.14 -1.83 -11.33
N LEU A 214 -22.24 -1.10 -11.06
CA LEU A 214 -22.13 0.33 -10.83
C LEU A 214 -21.64 0.52 -9.41
N ASP A 215 -20.40 0.98 -9.28
CA ASP A 215 -19.74 1.19 -8.00
C ASP A 215 -18.77 2.36 -8.09
N LEU A 216 -18.74 3.19 -7.05
CA LEU A 216 -17.76 4.23 -6.83
C LEU A 216 -16.96 3.86 -5.59
N GLU A 217 -15.67 3.91 -5.67
CA GLU A 217 -14.78 3.65 -4.56
C GLU A 217 -13.87 4.85 -4.31
N LEU A 218 -13.91 5.37 -3.08
CA LEU A 218 -13.02 6.39 -2.58
C LEU A 218 -11.96 5.72 -1.70
N HIS A 219 -10.70 5.79 -2.12
CA HIS A 219 -9.61 5.10 -1.42
C HIS A 219 -8.30 5.87 -1.43
N GLY A 220 -7.31 5.43 -0.61
CA GLY A 220 -5.99 6.02 -0.57
C GLY A 220 -5.98 7.48 -0.12
N VAL A 221 -6.85 7.85 0.82
CA VAL A 221 -6.93 9.21 1.35
C VAL A 221 -5.69 9.55 2.14
N LEU A 222 -5.00 10.59 1.72
CA LEU A 222 -3.84 11.17 2.37
C LEU A 222 -4.15 12.60 2.79
N ALA A 223 -4.04 12.87 4.06
CA ALA A 223 -4.13 14.20 4.66
C ALA A 223 -3.19 14.24 5.86
N ASP A 224 -2.81 15.44 6.28
CA ASP A 224 -2.03 15.62 7.50
C ASP A 224 -2.94 15.50 8.73
N ASP A 225 -2.50 14.79 9.76
CA ASP A 225 -3.21 14.63 11.02
C ASP A 225 -3.16 15.90 11.90
N THR A 226 -2.31 16.87 11.54
CA THR A 226 -2.19 18.17 12.20
C THR A 226 -2.36 19.28 11.19
N ALA A 227 -3.26 20.21 11.48
CA ALA A 227 -3.48 21.43 10.71
C ALA A 227 -3.20 22.67 11.56
N PHE A 228 -2.98 23.80 10.91
CA PHE A 228 -2.86 25.10 11.59
C PHE A 228 -4.06 25.98 11.29
N LEU A 229 -4.47 26.74 12.30
CA LEU A 229 -5.59 27.67 12.20
C LEU A 229 -5.36 28.67 11.06
N GLY A 230 -6.35 28.80 10.17
CA GLY A 230 -6.28 29.74 9.04
C GLY A 230 -5.42 29.26 7.86
N GLU A 231 -4.97 28.02 7.84
CA GLU A 231 -4.16 27.46 6.77
C GLU A 231 -4.88 26.36 5.99
N PRO A 232 -4.74 26.30 4.65
CA PRO A 232 -5.37 25.26 3.86
C PRO A 232 -4.78 23.88 4.17
N LEU A 233 -5.65 22.94 4.52
CA LEU A 233 -5.33 21.52 4.66
C LEU A 233 -5.81 20.78 3.42
N ALA A 234 -4.89 20.13 2.72
CA ALA A 234 -5.16 19.41 1.49
C ALA A 234 -5.39 17.91 1.76
N PHE A 235 -6.43 17.37 1.12
CA PHE A 235 -6.74 15.94 1.04
C PHE A 235 -6.44 15.47 -0.37
N THR A 236 -5.57 14.50 -0.51
CA THR A 236 -5.34 13.79 -1.77
C THR A 236 -5.94 12.40 -1.66
N PHE A 237 -6.69 11.96 -2.65
CA PHE A 237 -7.36 10.68 -2.65
C PHE A 237 -7.54 10.15 -4.07
N ASN A 238 -7.86 8.87 -4.20
CA ASN A 238 -8.21 8.27 -5.47
C ASN A 238 -9.70 7.98 -5.51
N LEU A 239 -10.30 8.25 -6.66
CA LEU A 239 -11.66 7.88 -7.01
C LEU A 239 -11.62 6.87 -8.15
N THR A 240 -12.19 5.70 -7.94
CA THR A 240 -12.32 4.66 -8.96
C THR A 240 -13.80 4.39 -9.20
N GLY A 241 -14.23 4.36 -10.45
CA GLY A 241 -15.59 4.03 -10.82
C GLY A 241 -15.65 2.79 -11.70
N GLN A 242 -16.70 1.99 -11.54
CA GLN A 242 -17.06 0.90 -12.43
C GLN A 242 -18.49 1.09 -12.91
N GLY A 243 -18.77 0.88 -14.19
CA GLY A 243 -20.09 1.07 -14.79
C GLY A 243 -20.61 2.52 -14.76
N CYS A 244 -19.78 3.51 -14.41
CA CYS A 244 -20.18 4.90 -14.25
C CYS A 244 -19.22 5.90 -14.91
N ALA A 245 -18.40 5.47 -15.85
CA ALA A 245 -17.49 6.33 -16.59
C ALA A 245 -18.20 7.57 -17.20
N GLY A 246 -17.59 8.75 -17.04
CA GLY A 246 -18.12 10.02 -17.55
C GLY A 246 -19.27 10.62 -16.76
N ARG A 247 -19.80 9.97 -15.71
CA ARG A 247 -20.80 10.57 -14.82
C ARG A 247 -20.18 11.65 -13.94
N SER A 248 -20.93 12.70 -13.66
CA SER A 248 -20.54 13.76 -12.73
C SER A 248 -20.92 13.35 -11.31
N VAL A 249 -19.99 13.50 -10.38
CA VAL A 249 -20.16 13.24 -8.95
C VAL A 249 -19.65 14.43 -8.15
N VAL A 250 -20.15 14.59 -6.94
CA VAL A 250 -19.74 15.65 -6.03
C VAL A 250 -18.94 15.05 -4.89
N VAL A 251 -17.72 15.51 -4.72
CA VAL A 251 -16.88 15.15 -3.57
C VAL A 251 -16.96 16.24 -2.53
N THR A 252 -17.23 15.89 -1.28
CA THR A 252 -17.44 16.85 -0.20
C THR A 252 -16.62 16.47 1.02
N ILE A 253 -15.99 17.45 1.66
CA ILE A 253 -15.44 17.33 3.02
C ILE A 253 -16.43 17.95 3.98
N LYS A 254 -16.92 17.20 4.95
CA LYS A 254 -17.86 17.65 5.99
C LYS A 254 -17.26 17.55 7.37
N ASN A 255 -17.59 18.48 8.24
CA ASN A 255 -17.37 18.31 9.67
C ASN A 255 -18.36 17.25 10.18
N GLN A 256 -17.86 16.19 10.80
CA GLN A 256 -18.69 15.08 11.28
C GLN A 256 -19.65 15.50 12.39
N GLU A 257 -19.24 16.45 13.25
CA GLU A 257 -20.02 16.86 14.43
C GLU A 257 -21.11 17.88 14.07
N THR A 258 -20.78 18.85 13.21
CA THR A 258 -21.72 19.94 12.86
C THR A 258 -22.50 19.65 11.57
N GLY A 259 -22.04 18.72 10.74
CA GLY A 259 -22.59 18.48 9.41
C GLY A 259 -22.27 19.59 8.38
N GLU A 260 -21.47 20.57 8.74
CA GLU A 260 -21.09 21.68 7.87
C GLU A 260 -20.20 21.21 6.71
N ASN A 261 -20.51 21.68 5.50
CA ASN A 261 -19.66 21.45 4.33
C ASN A 261 -18.44 22.39 4.38
N LEU A 262 -17.26 21.81 4.57
CA LEU A 262 -16.00 22.56 4.64
C LEU A 262 -15.41 22.81 3.24
N ALA A 263 -15.60 21.88 2.33
CA ALA A 263 -15.19 22.00 0.92
C ALA A 263 -16.01 21.10 0.03
N THR A 264 -16.20 21.50 -1.23
CA THR A 264 -16.96 20.74 -2.22
C THR A 264 -16.29 20.88 -3.59
N ARG A 265 -16.23 19.79 -4.35
CA ARG A 265 -15.70 19.76 -5.71
C ARG A 265 -16.52 18.83 -6.59
N GLU A 266 -16.88 19.29 -7.78
CA GLU A 266 -17.41 18.40 -8.82
C GLU A 266 -16.26 17.67 -9.52
N ALA A 267 -16.45 16.37 -9.74
CA ALA A 267 -15.51 15.53 -10.48
C ALA A 267 -16.27 14.71 -11.51
N ARG A 268 -15.63 14.44 -12.63
CA ARG A 268 -16.13 13.52 -13.63
C ARG A 268 -15.38 12.20 -13.50
N VAL A 269 -16.12 11.12 -13.32
CA VAL A 269 -15.53 9.78 -13.15
C VAL A 269 -14.74 9.40 -14.40
N ALA A 270 -13.50 8.91 -14.20
CA ALA A 270 -12.63 8.45 -15.27
C ALA A 270 -13.16 7.17 -15.94
N GLU A 271 -12.40 6.60 -16.87
CA GLU A 271 -12.68 5.30 -17.48
C GLU A 271 -12.77 4.20 -16.42
N ASP A 272 -13.65 3.22 -16.66
CA ASP A 272 -13.94 2.15 -15.70
C ASP A 272 -12.68 1.42 -15.20
N GLY A 273 -12.61 1.26 -13.88
CA GLY A 273 -11.49 0.62 -13.19
C GLY A 273 -10.21 1.45 -13.13
N ARG A 274 -10.18 2.66 -13.68
CA ARG A 274 -8.99 3.53 -13.65
C ARG A 274 -9.03 4.49 -12.46
N PRO A 275 -8.10 4.39 -11.50
CA PRO A 275 -8.04 5.31 -10.39
C PRO A 275 -7.71 6.74 -10.85
N GLN A 276 -8.51 7.69 -10.43
CA GLN A 276 -8.35 9.12 -10.68
C GLN A 276 -7.90 9.80 -9.39
N LYS A 277 -6.70 10.36 -9.40
CA LYS A 277 -6.19 11.13 -8.26
C LYS A 277 -6.85 12.49 -8.22
N LEU A 278 -7.47 12.82 -7.11
CA LEU A 278 -8.15 14.09 -6.84
C LEU A 278 -7.56 14.76 -5.60
N GLU A 279 -7.70 16.08 -5.55
CA GLU A 279 -7.30 16.89 -4.41
C GLU A 279 -8.44 17.85 -4.04
N LEU A 280 -8.71 17.96 -2.74
CA LEU A 280 -9.68 18.89 -2.18
C LEU A 280 -9.10 19.49 -0.90
N SER A 281 -9.24 20.80 -0.69
CA SER A 281 -8.68 21.46 0.50
C SER A 281 -9.71 22.34 1.18
N PHE A 282 -9.58 22.49 2.50
CA PHE A 282 -10.33 23.45 3.29
C PHE A 282 -9.41 24.16 4.30
N THR A 283 -9.86 25.29 4.84
CA THR A 283 -9.11 26.07 5.83
C THR A 283 -9.82 25.97 7.19
N PRO A 284 -9.20 25.34 8.21
CA PRO A 284 -9.77 25.27 9.55
C PRO A 284 -9.92 26.66 10.17
N SER A 285 -11.07 26.94 10.78
CA SER A 285 -11.41 28.21 11.43
C SER A 285 -11.41 28.16 12.97
N GLN A 286 -11.24 26.98 13.56
CA GLN A 286 -11.26 26.77 15.01
C GLN A 286 -10.15 25.82 15.44
N VAL A 287 -9.58 26.07 16.62
CA VAL A 287 -8.56 25.22 17.26
C VAL A 287 -9.24 24.04 17.96
N GLY A 288 -8.61 22.88 17.96
CA GLY A 288 -9.07 21.68 18.63
C GLY A 288 -9.06 20.44 17.73
N GLU A 289 -9.66 19.37 18.22
CA GLU A 289 -9.83 18.13 17.44
C GLU A 289 -11.00 18.33 16.45
N LEU A 290 -10.73 18.09 15.19
CA LEU A 290 -11.70 18.18 14.10
C LEU A 290 -11.82 16.82 13.41
N THR A 291 -13.00 16.20 13.50
CA THR A 291 -13.28 14.99 12.75
C THR A 291 -14.00 15.34 11.44
N VAL A 292 -13.40 14.98 10.32
CA VAL A 292 -13.97 15.26 9.00
C VAL A 292 -14.32 13.96 8.28
N VAL A 293 -15.36 14.03 7.48
CA VAL A 293 -15.80 12.98 6.56
C VAL A 293 -15.56 13.47 5.13
N LEU A 294 -14.72 12.74 4.41
CA LEU A 294 -14.60 12.88 2.96
C LEU A 294 -15.58 11.90 2.32
N GLU A 295 -16.51 12.37 1.52
CA GLU A 295 -17.53 11.55 0.90
C GLU A 295 -17.75 11.93 -0.57
N VAL A 296 -18.15 10.94 -1.36
CA VAL A 296 -18.61 11.12 -2.74
C VAL A 296 -20.12 10.93 -2.79
N SER A 297 -20.81 11.74 -3.59
CA SER A 297 -22.26 11.61 -3.79
C SER A 297 -22.60 10.22 -4.33
N GLU A 298 -23.56 9.54 -3.69
CA GLU A 298 -24.08 8.26 -4.13
C GLU A 298 -24.69 8.36 -5.53
N LEU A 299 -24.46 7.37 -6.35
CA LEU A 299 -25.12 7.23 -7.64
C LEU A 299 -26.37 6.37 -7.50
N PRO A 300 -27.46 6.71 -8.23
CA PRO A 300 -28.63 5.82 -8.29
C PRO A 300 -28.19 4.43 -8.73
N ASP A 301 -28.61 3.42 -7.97
CA ASP A 301 -28.34 2.01 -8.25
C ASP A 301 -26.90 1.56 -7.99
N GLU A 302 -26.16 2.25 -7.19
CA GLU A 302 -24.83 1.86 -6.72
C GLU A 302 -24.91 0.63 -5.81
N VAL A 303 -24.00 -0.32 -6.02
CA VAL A 303 -24.05 -1.61 -5.31
C VAL A 303 -23.50 -1.49 -3.89
N ASN A 304 -22.46 -0.67 -3.70
CA ASN A 304 -21.82 -0.49 -2.40
C ASN A 304 -21.57 1.00 -2.13
N THR A 305 -22.40 1.61 -1.30
CA THR A 305 -22.24 3.01 -0.89
C THR A 305 -21.34 3.19 0.34
N GLY A 306 -20.94 2.08 0.98
CA GLY A 306 -20.09 2.12 2.18
C GLY A 306 -18.63 2.53 1.90
N ASN A 307 -18.13 2.28 0.67
CA ASN A 307 -16.80 2.64 0.21
C ASN A 307 -16.70 4.07 -0.38
N ASN A 308 -17.81 4.82 -0.36
CA ASN A 308 -17.90 6.22 -0.81
C ASN A 308 -17.46 7.22 0.24
N ARG A 309 -17.07 6.79 1.42
CA ARG A 309 -16.75 7.68 2.54
C ARG A 309 -15.53 7.24 3.32
N GLU A 310 -14.78 8.22 3.80
CA GLU A 310 -13.62 8.02 4.65
C GLU A 310 -13.62 9.06 5.76
N VAL A 311 -13.26 8.66 6.98
CA VAL A 311 -13.22 9.53 8.16
C VAL A 311 -11.79 9.81 8.56
N ARG A 312 -11.47 11.07 8.84
CA ARG A 312 -10.15 11.50 9.33
C ARG A 312 -10.30 12.39 10.56
N ARG A 313 -9.42 12.18 11.53
CA ARG A 313 -9.30 13.05 12.71
C ARG A 313 -8.08 13.95 12.53
N ILE A 314 -8.25 15.23 12.78
CA ILE A 314 -7.26 16.29 12.54
C ILE A 314 -7.16 17.15 13.79
N SER A 315 -5.94 17.31 14.30
CA SER A 315 -5.65 18.23 15.41
C SER A 315 -5.33 19.60 14.85
N VAL A 316 -6.23 20.58 15.05
CA VAL A 316 -6.04 21.97 14.61
C VAL A 316 -5.36 22.77 15.73
N ARG A 317 -4.19 23.33 15.45
CA ARG A 317 -3.36 24.07 16.41
C ARG A 317 -3.22 25.54 16.00
N ASP A 318 -3.11 26.41 17.00
CA ASP A 318 -2.83 27.85 16.82
C ASP A 318 -1.42 28.19 17.39
N GLU A 319 -0.54 27.22 17.47
CA GLU A 319 0.82 27.45 17.96
C GLU A 319 1.70 27.95 16.80
N LYS A 320 2.37 29.09 17.05
CA LYS A 320 3.37 29.58 16.13
C LYS A 320 4.58 28.65 16.11
N LEU A 321 5.07 28.38 14.91
CA LEU A 321 6.30 27.62 14.70
C LEU A 321 7.50 28.42 15.21
N LYS A 322 8.21 27.92 16.22
CA LYS A 322 9.37 28.57 16.79
C LYS A 322 10.62 28.19 15.99
N VAL A 323 11.18 29.16 15.30
CA VAL A 323 12.32 28.98 14.38
C VAL A 323 13.55 29.72 14.89
N LEU A 324 14.68 29.00 14.97
CA LEU A 324 16.00 29.56 15.27
C LEU A 324 16.82 29.62 13.98
N LEU A 325 17.12 30.80 13.49
CA LEU A 325 17.95 31.04 12.31
C LEU A 325 19.37 31.53 12.73
N VAL A 326 20.37 30.76 12.37
CA VAL A 326 21.77 30.99 12.79
C VAL A 326 22.65 31.17 11.58
N ASP A 327 23.46 32.18 11.57
CA ASP A 327 24.51 32.40 10.56
C ASP A 327 25.76 33.08 11.21
N LEU A 328 26.87 33.05 10.51
CA LEU A 328 28.06 33.79 10.95
C LEU A 328 27.92 35.30 10.65
N THR A 329 27.55 35.61 9.42
CA THR A 329 27.43 36.97 8.90
C THR A 329 26.08 37.14 8.18
N PRO A 330 25.57 38.38 8.05
CA PRO A 330 24.24 38.61 7.44
C PRO A 330 24.31 38.50 5.89
N ARG A 331 24.46 37.27 5.37
CA ARG A 331 24.38 36.95 3.92
C ARG A 331 23.02 37.34 3.33
N TRP A 332 22.93 37.37 2.01
CA TRP A 332 21.67 37.68 1.34
C TRP A 332 20.54 36.70 1.70
N GLU A 333 20.80 35.38 1.70
CA GLU A 333 19.83 34.39 2.10
C GLU A 333 19.34 34.60 3.54
N PHE A 334 20.26 34.85 4.49
CA PHE A 334 19.90 35.16 5.87
C PHE A 334 19.00 36.40 5.97
N ARG A 335 19.37 37.51 5.29
CA ARG A 335 18.58 38.77 5.35
C ARG A 335 17.18 38.58 4.79
N GLN A 336 17.05 37.92 3.63
CA GLN A 336 15.79 37.74 2.97
C GLN A 336 14.90 36.76 3.72
N LEU A 337 15.50 35.69 4.27
CA LEU A 337 14.80 34.70 5.09
C LEU A 337 14.31 35.30 6.42
N LYS A 338 15.18 36.07 7.09
CA LYS A 338 14.80 36.81 8.30
C LYS A 338 13.64 37.76 8.06
N ASP A 339 13.68 38.52 6.98
CA ASP A 339 12.65 39.48 6.59
C ASP A 339 11.32 38.76 6.28
N LEU A 340 11.36 37.64 5.58
CA LEU A 340 10.20 36.80 5.31
C LEU A 340 9.59 36.25 6.60
N LEU A 341 10.39 35.53 7.39
CA LEU A 341 9.89 34.82 8.57
C LEU A 341 9.51 35.77 9.72
N GLY A 342 10.14 36.94 9.78
CA GLY A 342 9.77 37.98 10.76
C GLY A 342 8.39 38.60 10.52
N ARG A 343 7.87 38.52 9.28
CA ARG A 343 6.54 39.00 8.91
C ARG A 343 5.48 37.87 8.87
N GLU A 344 5.94 36.64 8.87
CA GLU A 344 5.04 35.47 8.81
C GLU A 344 4.29 35.30 10.14
N LYS A 345 2.96 35.38 10.12
CA LYS A 345 2.11 35.35 11.32
C LYS A 345 2.19 34.03 12.08
N THR A 346 2.47 32.94 11.35
CA THR A 346 2.53 31.57 11.87
C THR A 346 3.89 31.18 12.40
N VAL A 347 4.89 32.09 12.34
CA VAL A 347 6.25 31.85 12.78
C VAL A 347 6.64 32.80 13.92
N GLU A 348 7.29 32.26 14.93
CA GLU A 348 8.04 33.00 15.93
C GLU A 348 9.53 32.83 15.65
N LEU A 349 10.14 33.86 15.06
CA LEU A 349 11.54 33.82 14.66
C LEU A 349 12.46 34.35 15.75
N LYS A 350 13.55 33.61 16.03
CA LYS A 350 14.75 34.11 16.70
C LYS A 350 15.96 33.93 15.80
N THR A 351 16.87 34.88 15.86
CA THR A 351 18.10 34.90 15.02
C THR A 351 19.36 35.01 15.86
N VAL A 352 20.43 34.36 15.38
CA VAL A 352 21.77 34.46 15.93
C VAL A 352 22.73 34.79 14.80
N LEU A 353 23.48 35.86 14.92
CA LEU A 353 24.63 36.17 14.08
C LEU A 353 25.89 36.08 14.95
N ALA A 354 26.74 35.08 14.67
CA ALA A 354 27.88 34.77 15.55
C ALA A 354 28.98 35.81 15.48
N ASP A 355 29.07 36.61 14.42
CA ASP A 355 30.06 37.68 14.20
C ASP A 355 29.38 39.08 14.17
N ALA A 356 28.29 39.22 14.94
CA ALA A 356 27.60 40.51 15.02
C ALA A 356 28.09 41.35 16.22
N ASP A 357 28.04 42.67 16.05
CA ASP A 357 28.32 43.60 17.14
C ASP A 357 27.26 43.41 18.27
N PRO A 358 27.65 43.58 19.54
CA PRO A 358 26.73 43.49 20.67
C PRO A 358 25.51 44.40 20.58
N GLU A 359 25.65 45.54 19.88
CA GLU A 359 24.56 46.51 19.67
C GLU A 359 23.45 45.97 18.77
N PHE A 360 23.75 45.04 17.86
CA PHE A 360 22.77 44.41 16.96
C PHE A 360 21.57 43.80 17.71
N THR A 361 21.83 43.20 18.87
CA THR A 361 20.77 42.60 19.69
C THR A 361 19.85 43.61 20.36
N SER A 362 20.26 44.86 20.49
CA SER A 362 19.43 45.94 21.02
C SER A 362 18.54 46.59 19.98
N GLU A 363 18.95 46.53 18.73
CA GLU A 363 18.21 47.09 17.59
C GLU A 363 17.17 46.12 17.00
N ASP A 364 17.44 44.81 17.12
CA ASP A 364 16.61 43.76 16.51
C ASP A 364 15.92 42.85 17.56
N ARG A 365 14.62 42.92 17.65
CA ARG A 365 13.81 42.12 18.60
C ARG A 365 13.89 40.62 18.35
N THR A 366 14.28 40.17 17.16
CA THR A 366 14.45 38.76 16.86
C THR A 366 15.82 38.23 17.25
N ALA A 367 16.80 39.11 17.43
CA ALA A 367 18.19 38.75 17.68
C ALA A 367 18.42 38.25 19.12
N LEU A 368 19.13 37.13 19.23
CA LEU A 368 19.68 36.61 20.46
C LEU A 368 21.16 36.98 20.55
N ARG A 369 21.64 37.23 21.78
CA ARG A 369 23.07 37.57 22.03
C ARG A 369 24.00 36.40 21.71
N GLN A 370 23.52 35.18 21.91
CA GLN A 370 24.30 33.98 21.68
C GLN A 370 23.38 32.81 21.34
N PHE A 371 23.94 31.76 20.78
CA PHE A 371 23.24 30.53 20.54
C PHE A 371 22.70 29.90 21.87
N PRO A 372 21.48 29.34 21.92
CA PRO A 372 20.96 28.66 23.11
C PRO A 372 21.87 27.51 23.53
N VAL A 373 22.47 27.60 24.73
CA VAL A 373 23.48 26.62 25.21
C VAL A 373 22.83 25.51 26.01
N THR A 374 21.73 25.84 26.73
CA THR A 374 21.00 24.84 27.53
C THR A 374 20.07 24.02 26.67
N ARG A 375 19.75 22.80 27.15
CA ARG A 375 18.77 21.96 26.46
C ARG A 375 17.37 22.57 26.48
N GLU A 376 16.97 23.17 27.61
CA GLU A 376 15.66 23.78 27.77
C GLU A 376 15.45 24.89 26.76
N ASP A 377 16.44 25.77 26.59
CA ASP A 377 16.34 26.89 25.66
C ASP A 377 16.33 26.42 24.20
N LEU A 378 17.17 25.43 23.85
CA LEU A 378 17.26 24.92 22.48
C LEU A 378 16.01 24.10 22.12
N PHE A 379 15.50 23.28 23.03
CA PHE A 379 14.36 22.39 22.81
C PHE A 379 13.02 23.14 22.77
N ALA A 380 13.02 24.44 23.11
CA ALA A 380 11.85 25.30 22.93
C ALA A 380 11.55 25.62 21.46
N TYR A 381 12.51 25.39 20.55
CA TYR A 381 12.32 25.60 19.11
C TYR A 381 11.79 24.35 18.43
N ASP A 382 11.12 24.55 17.28
CA ASP A 382 10.63 23.48 16.42
C ASP A 382 11.57 23.19 15.27
N VAL A 383 12.23 24.23 14.75
CA VAL A 383 13.19 24.13 13.66
C VAL A 383 14.41 25.01 13.95
N CYS A 384 15.59 24.43 13.75
CA CYS A 384 16.85 25.17 13.73
C CYS A 384 17.42 25.21 12.31
N ILE A 385 17.84 26.39 11.86
CA ILE A 385 18.46 26.61 10.54
C ILE A 385 19.90 27.06 10.78
N LEU A 386 20.86 26.26 10.32
CA LEU A 386 22.30 26.58 10.39
C LEU A 386 22.77 27.03 9.02
N GLY A 387 23.06 28.30 8.89
CA GLY A 387 23.68 28.91 7.71
C GLY A 387 25.19 28.65 7.63
N ASP A 388 25.95 29.59 7.07
CA ASP A 388 27.40 29.44 6.86
C ASP A 388 28.23 29.73 8.15
N ILE A 389 27.94 28.92 9.18
CA ILE A 389 28.62 29.01 10.48
C ILE A 389 29.73 27.95 10.60
N PRO A 390 30.93 28.28 11.12
CA PRO A 390 31.95 27.28 11.39
C PRO A 390 31.55 26.38 12.57
N ALA A 391 31.88 25.08 12.50
CA ALA A 391 31.62 24.15 13.60
C ALA A 391 32.14 24.60 14.94
N GLY A 392 33.31 25.30 14.95
CA GLY A 392 33.97 25.83 16.16
C GLY A 392 33.19 26.96 16.85
N ALA A 393 32.22 27.59 16.20
CA ALA A 393 31.32 28.56 16.84
C ALA A 393 30.28 27.90 17.76
N LEU A 394 30.07 26.58 17.61
CA LEU A 394 29.21 25.77 18.45
C LEU A 394 30.05 24.82 19.30
N THR A 395 29.93 24.90 20.62
CA THR A 395 30.65 23.97 21.51
C THR A 395 30.21 22.52 21.25
N LEU A 396 31.05 21.54 21.57
CA LEU A 396 30.72 20.14 21.41
C LEU A 396 29.40 19.76 22.15
N SER A 397 29.17 20.34 23.32
CA SER A 397 27.93 20.13 24.08
C SER A 397 26.69 20.66 23.32
N VAL A 398 26.80 21.82 22.68
CA VAL A 398 25.71 22.38 21.84
C VAL A 398 25.47 21.52 20.61
N GLN A 399 26.54 21.02 20.00
CA GLN A 399 26.40 20.09 18.84
C GLN A 399 25.72 18.77 19.24
N ASP A 400 26.03 18.21 20.42
CA ASP A 400 25.33 17.05 20.98
C ASP A 400 23.90 17.37 21.33
N ASN A 401 23.61 18.55 21.88
CA ASN A 401 22.24 18.99 22.13
C ASN A 401 21.43 19.10 20.82
N LEU A 402 22.02 19.61 19.74
CA LEU A 402 21.40 19.64 18.41
C LEU A 402 21.12 18.23 17.88
N ARG A 403 22.02 17.28 18.13
CA ARG A 403 21.79 15.88 17.75
C ARG A 403 20.58 15.30 18.49
N GLN A 404 20.47 15.54 19.80
CA GLN A 404 19.33 15.09 20.62
C GLN A 404 18.04 15.85 20.27
N PHE A 405 18.12 17.15 19.96
CA PHE A 405 17.01 17.97 19.46
C PHE A 405 16.31 17.30 18.26
N VAL A 406 17.09 16.76 17.33
CA VAL A 406 16.55 16.04 16.18
C VAL A 406 16.14 14.62 16.56
N SER A 407 17.08 13.83 17.12
CA SER A 407 16.87 12.38 17.28
C SER A 407 15.83 12.01 18.32
N GLU A 408 15.78 12.74 19.45
CA GLU A 408 14.92 12.40 20.60
C GLU A 408 13.64 13.25 20.61
N ARG A 409 13.76 14.56 20.32
CA ARG A 409 12.61 15.48 20.36
C ARG A 409 11.84 15.56 19.05
N GLY A 410 12.34 14.92 17.98
CA GLY A 410 11.65 14.89 16.70
C GLY A 410 11.62 16.24 15.98
N ARG A 411 12.52 17.16 16.33
CA ARG A 411 12.59 18.51 15.77
C ARG A 411 13.34 18.54 14.43
N GLY A 412 13.20 19.64 13.70
CA GLY A 412 13.81 19.83 12.39
C GLY A 412 15.15 20.55 12.42
N LEU A 413 16.09 20.11 11.59
CA LEU A 413 17.35 20.81 11.39
C LEU A 413 17.65 21.01 9.90
N LEU A 414 17.89 22.25 9.51
CA LEU A 414 18.29 22.60 8.15
C LEU A 414 19.71 23.12 8.14
N PHE A 415 20.51 22.59 7.22
CA PHE A 415 21.85 23.12 6.91
C PHE A 415 21.80 23.86 5.58
N ILE A 416 22.11 25.15 5.56
CA ILE A 416 22.24 25.93 4.34
C ILE A 416 23.75 26.12 4.06
N ALA A 417 24.21 25.53 2.98
CA ALA A 417 25.60 25.64 2.56
C ALA A 417 26.01 27.08 2.36
N GLY A 418 27.29 27.33 2.54
CA GLY A 418 27.88 28.64 2.29
C GLY A 418 29.29 28.56 1.80
N PRO A 419 29.83 29.67 1.26
CA PRO A 419 31.14 29.67 0.62
C PRO A 419 32.29 29.50 1.58
N ARG A 420 32.09 29.69 2.90
CA ARG A 420 33.19 29.71 3.88
C ARG A 420 33.27 28.44 4.72
N HIS A 421 32.16 27.97 5.30
CA HIS A 421 32.19 27.00 6.40
C HIS A 421 31.29 25.77 6.17
N ASN A 422 30.02 25.99 5.97
CA ASN A 422 29.01 24.90 5.87
C ASN A 422 29.05 24.28 4.46
N PRO A 423 29.13 22.94 4.30
CA PRO A 423 29.13 21.90 5.33
C PRO A 423 30.55 21.42 5.75
N GLU A 424 31.60 21.86 5.14
CA GLU A 424 32.96 21.30 5.25
C GLU A 424 33.50 21.26 6.68
N THR A 425 33.27 22.35 7.46
CA THR A 425 33.78 22.47 8.84
C THR A 425 33.10 21.52 9.82
N PHE A 426 31.98 20.91 9.45
CA PHE A 426 31.28 19.92 10.28
C PHE A 426 31.87 18.51 10.20
N ARG A 427 32.87 18.29 9.35
CA ARG A 427 33.57 16.99 9.27
C ARG A 427 34.22 16.64 10.62
N ASN A 428 34.07 15.36 11.02
CA ASN A 428 34.56 14.81 12.29
C ASN A 428 33.92 15.47 13.54
N THR A 429 32.74 16.04 13.42
CA THR A 429 31.98 16.61 14.54
C THR A 429 30.67 15.86 14.76
N PRO A 430 29.99 16.01 15.92
CA PRO A 430 28.66 15.41 16.13
C PRO A 430 27.61 15.79 15.07
N LEU A 431 27.73 16.98 14.47
CA LEU A 431 26.82 17.48 13.43
C LEU A 431 27.00 16.76 12.10
N GLU A 432 28.16 16.15 11.81
CA GLU A 432 28.31 15.36 10.58
C GLU A 432 27.29 14.24 10.45
N SER A 433 26.93 13.61 11.58
CA SER A 433 25.94 12.52 11.59
C SER A 433 24.56 13.00 11.13
N LEU A 434 24.22 14.27 11.37
CA LEU A 434 22.94 14.91 11.05
C LEU A 434 22.82 15.36 9.59
N LEU A 435 23.95 15.55 8.90
CA LEU A 435 23.95 15.92 7.49
C LEU A 435 23.49 14.74 6.64
N PRO A 436 22.54 14.92 5.70
CA PRO A 436 22.09 13.84 4.79
C PRO A 436 23.06 13.57 3.65
N VAL A 437 24.19 14.30 3.62
CA VAL A 437 25.24 14.20 2.59
C VAL A 437 26.55 13.70 3.19
N ASP A 438 27.36 13.05 2.35
CA ASP A 438 28.70 12.64 2.73
C ASP A 438 29.68 13.81 2.54
N LEU A 439 30.48 14.11 3.56
CA LEU A 439 31.44 15.18 3.51
C LEU A 439 32.79 14.77 2.88
N ALA A 440 32.97 13.48 2.54
CA ALA A 440 34.11 13.04 1.76
C ALA A 440 34.07 13.70 0.37
N GLY A 441 35.15 14.39 -0.01
CA GLY A 441 35.24 15.01 -1.34
C GLY A 441 34.40 16.28 -1.54
N VAL A 442 33.89 16.91 -0.47
CA VAL A 442 33.21 18.22 -0.59
C VAL A 442 34.17 19.22 -1.22
N ARG A 443 33.71 19.88 -2.27
CA ARG A 443 34.41 20.94 -2.96
C ARG A 443 33.56 22.21 -2.98
N LYS A 444 34.16 23.32 -2.66
CA LYS A 444 33.59 24.66 -2.84
C LYS A 444 34.17 25.27 -4.13
N PRO A 445 33.37 25.44 -5.16
CA PRO A 445 33.83 26.09 -6.38
C PRO A 445 34.29 27.51 -6.09
N ALA A 446 35.36 27.93 -6.73
CA ALA A 446 35.83 29.31 -6.61
C ALA A 446 34.76 30.30 -7.12
N PRO A 447 34.57 31.46 -6.49
CA PRO A 447 33.56 32.44 -6.91
C PRO A 447 33.62 32.79 -8.40
N GLN A 448 34.80 32.80 -8.98
CA GLN A 448 35.03 33.12 -10.39
C GLN A 448 34.56 31.99 -11.35
N GLU A 449 34.51 30.75 -10.89
CA GLU A 449 34.02 29.62 -11.70
C GLU A 449 32.49 29.65 -11.89
N ASN A 450 31.77 30.29 -10.99
CA ASN A 450 30.33 30.22 -10.88
C ASN A 450 29.58 31.45 -11.39
N LEU A 451 30.16 32.63 -11.35
CA LEU A 451 29.47 33.88 -11.68
C LEU A 451 29.12 34.07 -13.16
N GLN A 452 29.50 33.13 -14.03
CA GLN A 452 29.34 33.29 -15.48
C GLN A 452 28.19 32.52 -16.10
N ARG A 453 27.56 31.55 -15.40
CA ARG A 453 26.47 30.76 -15.94
C ARG A 453 25.38 30.50 -14.90
N GLU A 454 24.23 31.06 -15.16
CA GLU A 454 23.00 30.67 -14.47
C GLU A 454 22.69 29.20 -14.75
N PHE A 455 22.32 28.43 -13.73
CA PHE A 455 21.76 27.10 -13.89
C PHE A 455 20.40 27.02 -13.22
N LYS A 456 19.46 26.32 -13.87
CA LYS A 456 18.18 25.99 -13.29
C LYS A 456 18.23 24.61 -12.67
N PRO A 457 17.91 24.46 -11.38
CA PRO A 457 17.97 23.16 -10.73
C PRO A 457 16.98 22.18 -11.36
N ALA A 458 17.35 20.88 -11.37
CA ALA A 458 16.48 19.81 -11.81
C ALA A 458 15.78 19.17 -10.61
N LEU A 459 14.45 19.12 -10.65
CA LEU A 459 13.66 18.39 -9.67
C LEU A 459 13.69 16.89 -9.97
N THR A 460 13.86 16.07 -8.94
CA THR A 460 13.76 14.61 -9.05
C THR A 460 12.29 14.14 -9.17
N ALA A 461 12.05 12.87 -9.44
CA ALA A 461 10.71 12.30 -9.45
C ALA A 461 10.06 12.37 -8.06
N GLU A 462 10.84 12.13 -7.01
CA GLU A 462 10.43 12.22 -5.61
C GLU A 462 9.98 13.64 -5.23
N ALA A 463 10.63 14.66 -5.77
CA ALA A 463 10.24 16.05 -5.55
C ALA A 463 8.91 16.38 -6.25
N ARG A 464 8.75 15.93 -7.50
CA ARG A 464 7.56 16.25 -8.32
C ARG A 464 6.31 15.53 -7.86
N GLN A 465 6.42 14.25 -7.52
CA GLN A 465 5.28 13.39 -7.22
C GLN A 465 5.03 13.19 -5.72
N GLY A 466 6.09 13.20 -4.91
CA GLY A 466 6.06 12.82 -3.50
C GLY A 466 6.09 13.95 -2.50
N SER A 467 6.34 15.21 -2.92
CA SER A 467 6.55 16.30 -1.97
C SER A 467 5.70 17.53 -2.26
N ALA A 468 4.92 17.96 -1.26
CA ALA A 468 4.18 19.22 -1.32
C ALA A 468 5.10 20.45 -1.36
N LEU A 469 6.38 20.31 -0.92
CA LEU A 469 7.37 21.39 -0.88
C LEU A 469 7.62 22.07 -2.24
N PHE A 470 7.51 21.29 -3.31
CA PHE A 470 7.85 21.74 -4.66
C PHE A 470 6.62 21.89 -5.56
N ARG A 471 5.41 21.80 -4.99
CA ARG A 471 4.17 21.99 -5.73
C ARG A 471 3.74 23.44 -5.66
N PHE A 472 4.01 24.21 -6.71
CA PHE A 472 3.69 25.65 -6.79
C PHE A 472 2.42 25.96 -7.55
N GLY A 473 1.88 25.03 -8.35
CA GLY A 473 0.61 25.13 -9.08
C GLY A 473 -0.42 24.13 -8.58
N GLU A 474 -1.64 24.20 -9.12
CA GLU A 474 -2.73 23.25 -8.82
C GLU A 474 -2.47 21.86 -9.41
N GLY A 475 -1.69 21.78 -10.50
CA GLY A 475 -1.31 20.54 -11.18
C GLY A 475 0.18 20.43 -11.46
N GLU A 476 0.63 19.24 -11.90
CA GLU A 476 2.04 18.99 -12.22
C GLU A 476 2.54 19.88 -13.38
N ALA A 477 1.72 20.04 -14.42
CA ALA A 477 2.08 20.85 -15.59
C ALA A 477 2.22 22.34 -15.25
N GLU A 478 1.31 22.89 -14.46
CA GLU A 478 1.38 24.28 -14.00
C GLU A 478 2.56 24.49 -13.06
N SER A 479 2.78 23.55 -12.13
CA SER A 479 3.95 23.59 -11.24
C SER A 479 5.25 23.58 -12.03
N GLN A 480 5.36 22.77 -13.08
CA GLN A 480 6.54 22.74 -13.95
C GLN A 480 6.74 24.08 -14.68
N GLN A 481 5.69 24.70 -15.19
CA GLN A 481 5.78 26.02 -15.82
C GLN A 481 6.31 27.08 -14.86
N ILE A 482 5.86 27.04 -13.60
CA ILE A 482 6.35 27.96 -12.56
C ILE A 482 7.83 27.73 -12.30
N TRP A 483 8.28 26.46 -12.17
CA TRP A 483 9.69 26.10 -12.02
C TRP A 483 10.56 26.61 -13.18
N ASP A 484 10.07 26.49 -14.40
CA ASP A 484 10.77 26.97 -15.59
C ASP A 484 10.89 28.50 -15.62
N PHE A 485 9.97 29.21 -14.97
CA PHE A 485 9.94 30.67 -14.89
C PHE A 485 10.79 31.22 -13.74
N LEU A 486 11.02 30.44 -12.66
CA LEU A 486 11.83 30.90 -11.53
C LEU A 486 13.27 31.23 -11.96
N PRO A 487 13.91 32.27 -11.38
CA PRO A 487 15.33 32.53 -11.58
C PRO A 487 16.19 31.35 -11.16
N GLY A 488 17.25 31.10 -11.90
CA GLY A 488 18.22 30.08 -11.55
C GLY A 488 19.25 30.55 -10.52
N PHE A 489 20.21 29.69 -10.26
CA PHE A 489 21.31 29.90 -9.31
C PHE A 489 22.62 30.03 -10.04
N TYR A 490 23.61 30.60 -9.35
CA TYR A 490 24.97 30.80 -9.86
C TYR A 490 26.01 30.06 -9.02
N TRP A 491 25.65 29.66 -7.81
CA TRP A 491 26.56 29.01 -6.88
C TRP A 491 25.90 27.76 -6.23
N SER A 492 26.72 26.74 -6.04
CA SER A 492 26.41 25.56 -5.23
C SER A 492 27.65 24.94 -4.65
N THR A 493 27.53 24.26 -3.52
CA THR A 493 28.61 23.40 -3.01
C THR A 493 28.55 22.05 -3.74
N ASP A 494 29.71 21.55 -4.19
CA ASP A 494 29.80 20.23 -4.80
C ASP A 494 29.94 19.16 -3.70
N VAL A 495 28.98 18.30 -3.64
CA VAL A 495 28.94 17.11 -2.77
C VAL A 495 28.81 15.90 -3.67
N ALA A 496 29.66 14.88 -3.45
CA ALA A 496 29.67 13.70 -4.32
C ALA A 496 28.47 12.77 -4.04
N ASN A 497 28.23 12.48 -2.76
CA ASN A 497 27.30 11.41 -2.37
C ASN A 497 26.31 11.86 -1.30
N VAL A 498 25.17 11.20 -1.30
CA VAL A 498 24.17 11.28 -0.23
C VAL A 498 24.28 10.04 0.66
N LYS A 499 23.93 10.17 1.93
CA LYS A 499 23.95 9.05 2.87
C LYS A 499 22.85 8.03 2.54
N PRO A 500 23.03 6.74 2.90
CA PRO A 500 21.99 5.73 2.74
C PRO A 500 20.67 6.13 3.43
N GLY A 501 19.57 6.03 2.71
CA GLY A 501 18.24 6.42 3.20
C GLY A 501 17.92 7.92 3.08
N ALA A 502 18.84 8.74 2.61
CA ALA A 502 18.56 10.13 2.28
C ALA A 502 17.84 10.23 0.92
N ILE A 503 16.94 11.21 0.80
CA ILE A 503 16.14 11.47 -0.40
C ILE A 503 16.62 12.79 -1.00
N THR A 504 17.00 12.74 -2.28
CA THR A 504 17.37 13.93 -3.04
C THR A 504 16.16 14.50 -3.75
N TYR A 505 15.83 15.75 -3.49
CA TYR A 505 14.73 16.46 -4.15
C TYR A 505 15.17 17.31 -5.33
N MET A 506 16.39 17.84 -5.28
CA MET A 506 16.88 18.78 -6.28
C MET A 506 18.35 18.49 -6.60
N THR A 507 18.71 18.54 -7.88
CA THR A 507 20.06 18.29 -8.36
C THR A 507 20.56 19.40 -9.28
N HIS A 508 21.87 19.54 -9.41
CA HIS A 508 22.48 20.39 -10.42
C HIS A 508 22.35 19.75 -11.82
N PRO A 509 21.83 20.45 -12.84
CA PRO A 509 21.49 19.85 -14.12
C PRO A 509 22.70 19.41 -14.96
N GLN A 510 23.87 19.99 -14.72
CA GLN A 510 25.06 19.78 -15.57
C GLN A 510 26.28 19.30 -14.79
N ARG A 511 26.34 19.57 -13.47
CA ARG A 511 27.51 19.24 -12.66
C ARG A 511 27.40 17.81 -12.13
N ILE A 512 28.42 17.03 -12.44
CA ILE A 512 28.52 15.62 -12.07
C ILE A 512 29.79 15.44 -11.23
N VAL A 513 29.69 14.80 -10.08
CA VAL A 513 30.82 14.42 -9.22
C VAL A 513 30.71 12.92 -8.97
N ASP A 514 31.79 12.19 -9.16
CA ASP A 514 31.85 10.72 -9.01
C ASP A 514 30.75 9.96 -9.77
N GLY A 515 30.36 10.48 -10.94
CA GLY A 515 29.33 9.86 -11.80
C GLY A 515 27.89 10.16 -11.43
N HIS A 516 27.64 10.97 -10.40
CA HIS A 516 26.30 11.37 -9.95
C HIS A 516 26.08 12.88 -10.08
N PRO A 517 24.85 13.33 -10.43
CA PRO A 517 24.51 14.75 -10.38
C PRO A 517 24.67 15.32 -8.97
N VAL A 518 25.27 16.48 -8.85
CA VAL A 518 25.47 17.16 -7.54
C VAL A 518 24.11 17.39 -6.88
N PRO A 519 23.87 16.87 -5.67
CA PRO A 519 22.64 17.07 -4.94
C PRO A 519 22.57 18.48 -4.35
N LEU A 520 21.47 19.19 -4.55
CA LEU A 520 21.26 20.56 -4.07
C LEU A 520 20.32 20.62 -2.87
N ILE A 521 19.26 19.81 -2.85
CA ILE A 521 18.36 19.68 -1.69
C ILE A 521 18.19 18.21 -1.37
N VAL A 522 18.61 17.85 -0.16
CA VAL A 522 18.59 16.47 0.33
C VAL A 522 17.98 16.44 1.73
N THR A 523 17.10 15.49 1.98
CA THR A 523 16.50 15.26 3.30
C THR A 523 16.76 13.85 3.79
N GLN A 524 16.80 13.66 5.11
CA GLN A 524 16.79 12.35 5.75
C GLN A 524 15.97 12.37 7.04
N ARG A 525 15.49 11.20 7.44
CA ARG A 525 15.01 10.98 8.81
C ARG A 525 16.19 10.66 9.70
N PHE A 526 16.22 11.28 10.88
CA PHE A 526 17.24 11.03 11.89
C PHE A 526 16.60 10.88 13.27
N GLY A 527 16.51 9.63 13.75
CA GLY A 527 15.69 9.32 14.93
C GLY A 527 14.23 9.71 14.70
N ASN A 528 13.66 10.46 15.63
CA ASN A 528 12.27 10.94 15.56
C ASN A 528 12.09 12.20 14.70
N GLY A 529 13.18 12.86 14.28
CA GLY A 529 13.13 14.11 13.53
C GLY A 529 13.63 13.98 12.10
N LYS A 530 13.79 15.13 11.48
CA LYS A 530 14.24 15.26 10.08
C LYS A 530 15.38 16.25 9.98
N THR A 531 16.31 15.94 9.10
CA THR A 531 17.35 16.88 8.70
C THR A 531 17.28 17.14 7.21
N MET A 532 17.68 18.34 6.81
CA MET A 532 17.79 18.71 5.41
C MET A 532 19.09 19.47 5.17
N TYR A 533 19.65 19.23 4.01
CA TYR A 533 20.79 19.97 3.47
C TYR A 533 20.36 20.72 2.22
N GLN A 534 20.70 22.01 2.16
CA GLN A 534 20.53 22.89 1.04
C GLN A 534 21.90 23.33 0.55
N GLY A 535 22.36 22.79 -0.58
CA GLY A 535 23.68 23.02 -1.17
C GLY A 535 23.82 24.35 -1.90
N VAL A 536 22.82 25.24 -1.80
CA VAL A 536 22.80 26.58 -2.40
C VAL A 536 22.38 27.61 -1.36
N ASP A 537 22.84 28.85 -1.48
CA ASP A 537 22.46 29.98 -0.63
C ASP A 537 21.84 31.14 -1.45
N GLU A 538 21.20 30.79 -2.56
CA GLU A 538 20.70 31.75 -3.51
C GLU A 538 19.17 31.64 -3.76
N LEU A 539 18.42 30.96 -2.88
CA LEU A 539 16.96 30.87 -3.00
C LEU A 539 16.27 32.23 -2.92
N TRP A 540 16.89 33.20 -2.26
CA TRP A 540 16.43 34.58 -2.22
C TRP A 540 16.23 35.21 -3.61
N ARG A 541 16.89 34.68 -4.67
CA ARG A 541 16.71 35.11 -6.06
C ARG A 541 15.30 34.89 -6.57
N TRP A 542 14.55 33.93 -6.03
CA TRP A 542 13.15 33.70 -6.38
C TRP A 542 12.24 34.86 -6.03
N ARG A 543 12.67 35.76 -5.14
CA ARG A 543 11.94 37.03 -4.85
C ARG A 543 12.07 38.04 -6.00
N TYR A 544 13.09 37.89 -6.85
CA TYR A 544 13.31 38.84 -7.92
C TYR A 544 12.17 38.80 -8.93
N ARG A 545 11.48 39.92 -9.13
CA ARG A 545 10.29 40.11 -9.97
C ARG A 545 9.01 39.41 -9.49
N LEU A 546 9.05 38.48 -8.56
CA LEU A 546 7.94 37.66 -8.14
C LEU A 546 7.53 37.91 -6.68
N GLY A 547 8.29 38.71 -5.93
CA GLY A 547 8.05 38.94 -4.51
C GLY A 547 8.14 37.67 -3.68
N ASP A 548 7.33 37.58 -2.64
CA ASP A 548 7.39 36.46 -1.70
C ASP A 548 6.51 35.25 -2.11
N THR A 549 5.82 35.31 -3.25
CA THR A 549 4.82 34.31 -3.61
C THR A 549 5.36 32.87 -3.58
N TYR A 550 6.43 32.58 -4.31
CA TYR A 550 7.02 31.23 -4.38
C TYR A 550 8.10 31.02 -3.33
N TYR A 551 8.89 32.03 -3.05
CA TYR A 551 9.90 32.02 -2.00
C TYR A 551 9.25 31.78 -0.62
N GLY A 552 8.22 32.56 -0.30
CA GLY A 552 7.49 32.41 0.95
C GLY A 552 6.79 31.04 1.05
N ARG A 553 6.11 30.61 -0.02
CA ARG A 553 5.46 29.30 -0.06
C ARG A 553 6.46 28.17 0.20
N TYR A 554 7.61 28.18 -0.45
CA TYR A 554 8.66 27.17 -0.24
C TYR A 554 9.12 27.14 1.22
N TRP A 555 9.48 28.31 1.79
CA TRP A 555 10.04 28.37 3.14
C TRP A 555 9.02 27.98 4.21
N VAL A 556 7.79 28.44 4.10
CA VAL A 556 6.74 28.07 5.06
C VAL A 556 6.46 26.56 4.99
N GLN A 557 6.33 26.00 3.79
CA GLN A 557 6.15 24.55 3.63
C GLN A 557 7.36 23.75 4.13
N LEU A 558 8.57 24.23 3.90
CA LEU A 558 9.80 23.59 4.38
C LEU A 558 9.86 23.55 5.91
N LEU A 559 9.57 24.65 6.57
CA LEU A 559 9.55 24.72 8.03
C LEU A 559 8.51 23.75 8.61
N ARG A 560 7.31 23.69 8.02
CA ARG A 560 6.28 22.73 8.42
C ARG A 560 6.71 21.28 8.17
N TYR A 561 7.33 21.01 7.03
CA TYR A 561 7.86 19.67 6.73
C TYR A 561 8.88 19.23 7.77
N LEU A 562 9.77 20.11 8.19
CA LEU A 562 10.82 19.83 9.17
C LEU A 562 10.27 19.74 10.61
N SER A 563 9.26 20.53 10.96
CA SER A 563 8.70 20.56 12.33
C SER A 563 7.85 19.32 12.65
N ARG A 564 7.36 18.59 11.64
CA ARG A 564 6.54 17.39 11.84
C ARG A 564 7.40 16.24 12.32
N SER A 565 7.24 15.86 13.59
CA SER A 565 7.91 14.68 14.13
C SER A 565 7.39 13.40 13.47
N THR A 566 8.22 12.39 13.40
CA THR A 566 7.82 11.06 12.90
C THR A 566 7.03 10.26 13.95
N THR A 567 6.91 10.78 15.16
CA THR A 567 6.31 10.09 16.32
C THR A 567 4.81 10.37 16.51
N ALA A 568 4.18 11.15 15.64
CA ALA A 568 2.73 11.40 15.72
C ALA A 568 1.85 10.16 15.43
N ALA A 569 2.45 8.96 15.35
CA ALA A 569 1.74 7.70 15.10
C ALA A 569 1.74 6.74 16.30
N ALA A 570 2.11 7.20 17.50
CA ALA A 570 2.22 6.34 18.69
C ALA A 570 1.73 7.06 19.96
N GLU A 571 0.48 7.52 19.97
CA GLU A 571 -0.32 7.73 21.17
C GLU A 571 -1.77 7.36 20.88
#